data_c6157c06b472fc1dba7fd0755903ad96
#
_entry.id   c6157c06b472fc1dba7fd0755903ad96
#
_cell.length_a   1.000
_cell.length_b   1.000
_cell.length_c   1.000
_cell.angle_alpha   90.00
_cell.angle_beta   90.00
_cell.angle_gamma   90.00
#
_symmetry.space_group_name_H-M   'P 1'
#
loop_
_entity.id
_entity.type
_entity.pdbx_description
1 polymer ?
#
loop_
_entity_poly.entity_id
_entity_poly.type
_entity_poly.pdbx_seq_one_letter_code
_entity_poly.pdbx_strand_id
1 'polypeptide(L)'
;MAKKKIELEVPVHCAHDEMVKLEDLKPNLRNPNMHSPEQIALLANVIKKAGWRAPITVSNLSGLIVRGHCRLEAAKKANLDYAPVDYQNYENESMEWADLLADKQIAELAEWNYKGLTEIMGELDTGDFDMELTGFDEQAMEDLMTYTPPDENSEEKEPKEKKPKQITCPLCSGSFEA
;
A
#
# COMPACT_ATOMS: atom_id res chain seq x y z
N MET A 1 -33.87 -7.98 15.35
CA MET A 1 -32.99 -7.46 16.44
C MET A 1 -32.49 -6.09 16.00
N ALA A 2 -32.73 -5.04 16.78
CA ALA A 2 -32.24 -3.70 16.44
C ALA A 2 -30.71 -3.69 16.50
N LYS A 3 -30.04 -3.34 15.39
CA LYS A 3 -28.57 -3.16 15.37
C LYS A 3 -28.26 -2.02 16.36
N LYS A 4 -27.48 -2.30 17.38
CA LYS A 4 -26.99 -1.31 18.33
C LYS A 4 -26.22 -0.26 17.52
N LYS A 5 -26.63 1.01 17.60
CA LYS A 5 -25.94 2.11 16.91
C LYS A 5 -24.56 2.22 17.52
N ILE A 6 -23.51 1.87 16.76
CA ILE A 6 -22.11 2.03 17.16
C ILE A 6 -21.79 3.51 16.97
N GLU A 7 -21.33 4.16 18.03
CA GLU A 7 -20.80 5.52 17.94
C GLU A 7 -19.37 5.41 17.41
N LEU A 8 -19.14 5.92 16.19
CA LEU A 8 -17.85 5.83 15.53
C LEU A 8 -17.02 7.06 15.83
N GLU A 9 -15.77 6.84 16.19
CA GLU A 9 -14.80 7.90 16.53
C GLU A 9 -14.34 8.67 15.29
N VAL A 10 -14.34 8.01 14.13
CA VAL A 10 -13.98 8.59 12.85
C VAL A 10 -15.01 8.21 11.78
N PRO A 11 -15.22 9.06 10.76
CA PRO A 11 -16.16 8.76 9.67
C PRO A 11 -15.69 7.57 8.83
N VAL A 12 -16.66 6.83 8.25
CA VAL A 12 -16.40 5.73 7.33
C VAL A 12 -16.99 6.09 5.96
N HIS A 13 -16.14 6.21 4.96
CA HIS A 13 -16.50 6.64 3.61
C HIS A 13 -16.42 5.51 2.57
N CYS A 14 -15.86 4.35 2.95
CA CYS A 14 -15.78 3.19 2.08
C CYS A 14 -17.00 2.27 2.23
N ALA A 15 -17.32 1.54 1.15
CA ALA A 15 -18.23 0.40 1.23
C ALA A 15 -17.62 -0.68 2.14
N HIS A 16 -18.46 -1.32 2.92
CA HIS A 16 -18.06 -2.40 3.84
C HIS A 16 -19.29 -3.21 4.23
N ASP A 17 -19.08 -4.44 4.67
CA ASP A 17 -20.18 -5.31 5.12
C ASP A 17 -20.54 -5.03 6.57
N GLU A 18 -19.56 -4.85 7.44
CA GLU A 18 -19.74 -4.71 8.87
C GLU A 18 -18.66 -3.86 9.54
N MET A 19 -19.02 -3.22 10.66
CA MET A 19 -18.08 -2.61 11.60
C MET A 19 -17.69 -3.65 12.66
N VAL A 20 -16.43 -4.06 12.68
CA VAL A 20 -15.91 -5.11 13.55
C VAL A 20 -14.95 -4.51 14.57
N LYS A 21 -14.97 -5.01 15.80
CA LYS A 21 -13.99 -4.59 16.81
C LYS A 21 -12.58 -5.02 16.41
N LEU A 22 -11.60 -4.15 16.65
CA LEU A 22 -10.20 -4.46 16.33
C LEU A 22 -9.67 -5.70 17.05
N GLU A 23 -10.17 -5.97 18.25
CA GLU A 23 -9.80 -7.15 19.06
C GLU A 23 -10.27 -8.48 18.46
N ASP A 24 -11.35 -8.45 17.65
CA ASP A 24 -11.93 -9.64 17.01
C ASP A 24 -11.24 -9.95 15.66
N LEU A 25 -10.49 -9.00 15.10
CA LEU A 25 -9.78 -9.17 13.84
C LEU A 25 -8.50 -9.98 14.02
N LYS A 26 -8.36 -11.01 13.18
CA LYS A 26 -7.24 -11.95 13.23
C LYS A 26 -6.26 -11.68 12.09
N PRO A 27 -5.07 -11.12 12.36
CA PRO A 27 -4.05 -10.95 11.34
C PRO A 27 -3.54 -12.31 10.86
N ASN A 28 -3.20 -12.42 9.58
CA ASN A 28 -2.53 -13.59 9.06
C ASN A 28 -1.04 -13.52 9.44
N LEU A 29 -0.61 -14.38 10.36
CA LEU A 29 0.78 -14.42 10.86
C LEU A 29 1.79 -14.85 9.78
N ARG A 30 1.32 -15.42 8.66
CA ARG A 30 2.16 -15.80 7.51
C ARG A 30 2.27 -14.69 6.46
N ASN A 31 1.66 -13.52 6.71
CA ASN A 31 1.80 -12.37 5.82
C ASN A 31 3.29 -11.94 5.78
N PRO A 32 3.95 -11.98 4.61
CA PRO A 32 5.35 -11.59 4.49
C PRO A 32 5.56 -10.07 4.47
N ASN A 33 4.48 -9.26 4.33
CA ASN A 33 4.58 -7.81 4.33
C ASN A 33 4.89 -7.29 5.72
N MET A 34 5.96 -6.51 5.81
CA MET A 34 6.36 -5.81 7.01
C MET A 34 6.05 -4.31 6.86
N HIS A 35 5.55 -3.71 7.92
CA HIS A 35 5.18 -2.29 7.94
C HIS A 35 6.08 -1.55 8.93
N SER A 36 6.69 -0.45 8.48
CA SER A 36 7.52 0.35 9.39
C SER A 36 6.65 1.12 10.39
N PRO A 37 7.21 1.46 11.57
CA PRO A 37 6.50 2.30 12.55
C PRO A 37 6.05 3.65 11.98
N GLU A 38 6.86 4.22 11.05
CA GLU A 38 6.59 5.47 10.36
C GLU A 38 5.39 5.33 9.43
N GLN A 39 5.35 4.27 8.60
CA GLN A 39 4.22 3.96 7.72
C GLN A 39 2.92 3.78 8.52
N ILE A 40 2.98 3.05 9.64
CA ILE A 40 1.83 2.86 10.52
C ILE A 40 1.37 4.20 11.13
N ALA A 41 2.32 5.07 11.53
CA ALA A 41 1.99 6.38 12.10
C ALA A 41 1.33 7.29 11.07
N LEU A 42 1.86 7.33 9.86
CA LEU A 42 1.32 8.11 8.76
C LEU A 42 -0.11 7.67 8.43
N LEU A 43 -0.33 6.37 8.25
CA LEU A 43 -1.67 5.84 7.97
C LEU A 43 -2.64 6.07 9.14
N ALA A 44 -2.17 6.00 10.40
CA ALA A 44 -3.00 6.31 11.57
C ALA A 44 -3.45 7.78 11.57
N ASN A 45 -2.57 8.71 11.18
CA ASN A 45 -2.88 10.13 11.04
C ASN A 45 -3.92 10.35 9.93
N VAL A 46 -3.73 9.73 8.76
CA VAL A 46 -4.68 9.79 7.64
C VAL A 46 -6.06 9.26 8.05
N ILE A 47 -6.14 8.12 8.72
CA ILE A 47 -7.42 7.57 9.20
C ILE A 47 -8.10 8.52 10.21
N LYS A 48 -7.34 9.10 11.14
CA LYS A 48 -7.89 10.05 12.12
C LYS A 48 -8.46 11.31 11.48
N LYS A 49 -7.75 11.89 10.52
CA LYS A 49 -8.11 13.17 9.90
C LYS A 49 -9.14 13.00 8.78
N ALA A 50 -8.96 12.01 7.91
CA ALA A 50 -9.78 11.80 6.71
C ALA A 50 -10.81 10.67 6.84
N GLY A 51 -10.81 9.92 7.94
CA GLY A 51 -11.66 8.74 8.12
C GLY A 51 -11.23 7.52 7.30
N TRP A 52 -12.03 6.48 7.36
CA TRP A 52 -11.80 5.25 6.63
C TRP A 52 -12.14 5.41 5.14
N ARG A 53 -11.17 5.22 4.25
CA ARG A 53 -11.35 5.28 2.79
C ARG A 53 -11.31 3.92 2.13
N ALA A 54 -10.84 2.88 2.84
CA ALA A 54 -10.84 1.50 2.39
C ALA A 54 -11.04 0.56 3.59
N PRO A 55 -11.79 -0.55 3.44
CA PRO A 55 -12.03 -1.50 4.52
C PRO A 55 -10.83 -2.40 4.75
N ILE A 56 -10.87 -3.19 5.83
CA ILE A 56 -10.01 -4.35 6.02
C ILE A 56 -10.71 -5.54 5.39
N THR A 57 -10.03 -6.28 4.50
CA THR A 57 -10.60 -7.47 3.86
C THR A 57 -10.30 -8.72 4.69
N VAL A 58 -11.34 -9.46 5.03
CA VAL A 58 -11.28 -10.71 5.81
C VAL A 58 -11.80 -11.86 4.96
N SER A 59 -11.09 -12.98 4.99
CA SER A 59 -11.52 -14.20 4.31
C SER A 59 -12.65 -14.90 5.07
N ASN A 60 -13.72 -15.25 4.36
CA ASN A 60 -14.76 -16.16 4.90
C ASN A 60 -14.27 -17.59 5.05
N LEU A 61 -13.18 -17.98 4.37
CA LEU A 61 -12.64 -19.33 4.41
C LEU A 61 -11.82 -19.56 5.69
N SER A 62 -10.83 -18.68 5.95
CA SER A 62 -9.92 -18.82 7.11
C SER A 62 -10.32 -17.97 8.31
N GLY A 63 -11.11 -16.92 8.11
CA GLY A 63 -11.39 -15.89 9.10
C GLY A 63 -10.20 -14.96 9.38
N LEU A 64 -9.16 -15.00 8.53
CA LEU A 64 -7.97 -14.17 8.68
C LEU A 64 -8.05 -12.94 7.77
N ILE A 65 -7.31 -11.91 8.16
CA ILE A 65 -7.12 -10.73 7.30
C ILE A 65 -6.31 -11.13 6.07
N VAL A 66 -6.79 -10.78 4.89
CA VAL A 66 -6.11 -10.94 3.61
C VAL A 66 -5.48 -9.61 3.18
N ARG A 67 -6.24 -8.50 3.28
CA ARG A 67 -5.75 -7.16 2.95
C ARG A 67 -6.00 -6.18 4.10
N GLY A 68 -5.08 -5.26 4.31
CA GLY A 68 -5.24 -4.19 5.30
C GLY A 68 -4.60 -4.47 6.66
N HIS A 69 -3.57 -5.32 6.75
CA HIS A 69 -2.80 -5.52 7.98
C HIS A 69 -2.24 -4.18 8.53
N CYS A 70 -1.71 -3.32 7.65
CA CYS A 70 -1.26 -1.99 8.04
C CYS A 70 -2.41 -1.13 8.60
N ARG A 71 -3.62 -1.23 8.01
CA ARG A 71 -4.81 -0.51 8.51
C ARG A 71 -5.20 -0.97 9.92
N LEU A 72 -5.10 -2.26 10.22
CA LEU A 72 -5.33 -2.78 11.56
C LEU A 72 -4.35 -2.17 12.57
N GLU A 73 -3.06 -2.17 12.27
CA GLU A 73 -2.04 -1.62 13.16
C GLU A 73 -2.17 -0.08 13.30
N ALA A 74 -2.49 0.60 12.19
CA ALA A 74 -2.76 2.04 12.19
C ALA A 74 -3.99 2.39 13.05
N ALA A 75 -5.06 1.60 12.97
CA ALA A 75 -6.26 1.80 13.79
C ALA A 75 -5.98 1.58 15.28
N LYS A 76 -5.20 0.56 15.64
CA LYS A 76 -4.74 0.35 17.02
C LYS A 76 -3.90 1.53 17.52
N LYS A 77 -2.95 2.01 16.70
CA LYS A 77 -2.13 3.19 17.02
C LYS A 77 -2.97 4.46 17.14
N ALA A 78 -4.05 4.55 16.38
CA ALA A 78 -5.02 5.64 16.44
C ALA A 78 -5.95 5.57 17.66
N ASN A 79 -5.92 4.49 18.46
CA ASN A 79 -6.80 4.14 19.57
C ASN A 79 -8.28 4.06 19.12
N LEU A 80 -8.56 3.51 17.95
CA LEU A 80 -9.92 3.24 17.49
C LEU A 80 -10.38 1.87 18.01
N ASP A 81 -11.68 1.73 18.25
CA ASP A 81 -12.28 0.47 18.71
C ASP A 81 -12.74 -0.42 17.55
N TYR A 82 -13.16 0.19 16.44
CA TYR A 82 -13.79 -0.50 15.32
C TYR A 82 -13.12 -0.20 13.98
N ALA A 83 -13.17 -1.17 13.06
CA ALA A 83 -12.79 -1.00 11.67
C ALA A 83 -13.90 -1.48 10.73
N PRO A 84 -14.06 -0.86 9.53
CA PRO A 84 -14.92 -1.38 8.48
C PRO A 84 -14.28 -2.62 7.87
N VAL A 85 -15.06 -3.68 7.72
CA VAL A 85 -14.64 -4.97 7.18
C VAL A 85 -15.44 -5.32 5.94
N ASP A 86 -14.73 -5.84 4.94
CA ASP A 86 -15.26 -6.43 3.73
C ASP A 86 -14.92 -7.93 3.75
N TYR A 87 -15.94 -8.80 3.64
CA TYR A 87 -15.77 -10.24 3.68
C TYR A 87 -15.70 -10.84 2.30
N GLN A 88 -14.58 -11.50 1.98
CA GLN A 88 -14.35 -12.12 0.69
C GLN A 88 -14.41 -13.65 0.75
N ASN A 89 -14.98 -14.26 -0.31
CA ASN A 89 -15.04 -15.69 -0.47
C ASN A 89 -13.88 -16.17 -1.35
N TYR A 90 -13.17 -17.19 -0.91
CA TYR A 90 -12.11 -17.84 -1.67
C TYR A 90 -12.44 -19.31 -1.88
N GLU A 91 -12.14 -19.85 -3.06
CA GLU A 91 -12.37 -21.25 -3.38
C GLU A 91 -11.50 -22.18 -2.55
N ASN A 92 -10.28 -21.73 -2.24
CA ASN A 92 -9.29 -22.49 -1.46
C ASN A 92 -8.21 -21.56 -0.87
N GLU A 93 -7.37 -22.11 0.02
CA GLU A 93 -6.28 -21.35 0.66
C GLU A 93 -5.27 -20.77 -0.33
N SER A 94 -5.01 -21.46 -1.44
CA SER A 94 -4.06 -20.98 -2.45
C SER A 94 -4.54 -19.69 -3.11
N MET A 95 -5.85 -19.57 -3.38
CA MET A 95 -6.44 -18.35 -3.91
C MET A 95 -6.42 -17.20 -2.89
N GLU A 96 -6.68 -17.50 -1.62
CA GLU A 96 -6.58 -16.52 -0.54
C GLU A 96 -5.14 -15.97 -0.42
N TRP A 97 -4.15 -16.85 -0.50
CA TRP A 97 -2.74 -16.45 -0.41
C TRP A 97 -2.25 -15.72 -1.65
N ALA A 98 -2.72 -16.13 -2.83
CA ALA A 98 -2.42 -15.42 -4.06
C ALA A 98 -2.92 -13.97 -4.00
N ASP A 99 -4.12 -13.74 -3.47
CA ASP A 99 -4.69 -12.40 -3.30
C ASP A 99 -3.91 -11.57 -2.27
N LEU A 100 -3.52 -12.18 -1.14
CA LEU A 100 -2.68 -11.52 -0.13
C LEU A 100 -1.35 -11.03 -0.71
N LEU A 101 -0.71 -11.81 -1.58
CA LEU A 101 0.56 -11.45 -2.20
C LEU A 101 0.37 -10.45 -3.34
N ALA A 102 -0.67 -10.65 -4.17
CA ALA A 102 -0.93 -9.83 -5.34
C ALA A 102 -1.24 -8.37 -5.00
N ASP A 103 -1.98 -8.13 -3.90
CA ASP A 103 -2.34 -6.78 -3.45
C ASP A 103 -1.09 -5.88 -3.31
N LYS A 104 -0.05 -6.39 -2.68
CA LYS A 104 1.21 -5.65 -2.50
C LYS A 104 2.05 -5.64 -3.78
N GLN A 105 2.24 -6.80 -4.42
CA GLN A 105 3.12 -6.94 -5.57
C GLN A 105 2.66 -6.09 -6.75
N ILE A 106 1.35 -6.07 -7.03
CA ILE A 106 0.80 -5.28 -8.14
C ILE A 106 0.93 -3.78 -7.85
N ALA A 107 0.70 -3.36 -6.61
CA ALA A 107 0.86 -1.96 -6.23
C ALA A 107 2.31 -1.46 -6.40
N GLU A 108 3.30 -2.33 -6.18
CA GLU A 108 4.73 -2.01 -6.35
C GLU A 108 5.20 -1.93 -7.81
N LEU A 109 4.40 -2.42 -8.76
CA LEU A 109 4.69 -2.29 -10.19
C LEU A 109 4.31 -0.92 -10.78
N ALA A 110 3.55 -0.11 -10.03
CA ALA A 110 3.15 1.21 -10.48
C ALA A 110 4.30 2.21 -10.29
N GLU A 111 4.46 3.08 -11.27
CA GLU A 111 5.42 4.18 -11.24
C GLU A 111 4.69 5.53 -11.22
N TRP A 112 5.28 6.51 -10.55
CA TRP A 112 4.74 7.86 -10.51
C TRP A 112 5.06 8.62 -11.80
N ASN A 113 4.03 9.25 -12.41
CA ASN A 113 4.25 10.36 -13.32
C ASN A 113 4.59 11.60 -12.46
N TYR A 114 5.88 11.85 -12.25
CA TYR A 114 6.35 12.91 -11.36
C TYR A 114 5.87 14.31 -11.78
N LYS A 115 5.77 14.59 -13.08
CA LYS A 115 5.23 15.87 -13.57
C LYS A 115 3.79 16.07 -13.11
N GLY A 116 2.91 15.09 -13.37
CA GLY A 116 1.51 15.17 -12.94
C GLY A 116 1.37 15.17 -11.43
N LEU A 117 2.23 14.44 -10.72
CA LEU A 117 2.24 14.42 -9.25
C LEU A 117 2.60 15.81 -8.69
N THR A 118 3.64 16.45 -9.20
CA THR A 118 4.06 17.80 -8.78
C THR A 118 2.97 18.85 -9.08
N GLU A 119 2.30 18.76 -10.23
CA GLU A 119 1.18 19.63 -10.57
C GLU A 119 0.04 19.52 -9.56
N ILE A 120 -0.39 18.27 -9.24
CA ILE A 120 -1.47 18.02 -8.25
C ILE A 120 -1.05 18.48 -6.86
N MET A 121 0.19 18.20 -6.44
CA MET A 121 0.69 18.63 -5.13
C MET A 121 0.72 20.16 -5.02
N GLY A 122 1.13 20.86 -6.08
CA GLY A 122 1.10 22.33 -6.12
C GLY A 122 -0.32 22.92 -6.09
N GLU A 123 -1.31 22.24 -6.69
CA GLU A 123 -2.71 22.63 -6.61
C GLU A 123 -3.32 22.42 -5.22
N LEU A 124 -2.87 21.40 -4.48
CA LEU A 124 -3.31 21.10 -3.12
C LEU A 124 -2.67 22.01 -2.08
N ASP A 125 -1.44 22.47 -2.30
CA ASP A 125 -0.69 23.33 -1.37
C ASP A 125 -1.18 24.77 -1.40
N THR A 126 -2.44 24.98 -1.01
CA THR A 126 -3.08 26.30 -0.91
C THR A 126 -2.92 26.94 0.47
N GLY A 127 -2.30 26.23 1.41
CA GLY A 127 -2.20 26.61 2.82
C GLY A 127 -3.43 26.25 3.67
N ASP A 128 -4.56 25.89 3.04
CA ASP A 128 -5.79 25.48 3.72
C ASP A 128 -5.93 23.93 3.79
N PHE A 129 -5.19 23.20 2.96
CA PHE A 129 -5.22 21.74 2.90
C PHE A 129 -4.09 21.14 3.72
N ASP A 130 -4.43 20.10 4.48
CA ASP A 130 -3.46 19.34 5.27
C ASP A 130 -2.71 18.35 4.36
N MET A 131 -1.52 18.73 3.94
CA MET A 131 -0.69 17.97 3.00
C MET A 131 -0.29 16.58 3.51
N GLU A 132 -0.26 16.35 4.83
CA GLU A 132 0.00 15.02 5.41
C GLU A 132 -1.06 13.97 4.99
N LEU A 133 -2.27 14.42 4.58
CA LEU A 133 -3.33 13.54 4.08
C LEU A 133 -3.02 12.91 2.72
N THR A 134 -2.04 13.42 1.99
CA THR A 134 -1.55 12.83 0.73
C THR A 134 -0.78 11.54 0.97
N GLY A 135 -0.28 11.32 2.18
CA GLY A 135 0.57 10.19 2.53
C GLY A 135 2.06 10.40 2.23
N PHE A 136 2.45 11.56 1.71
CA PHE A 136 3.84 11.96 1.59
C PHE A 136 4.31 12.58 2.90
N ASP A 137 5.50 12.20 3.36
CA ASP A 137 6.16 12.87 4.47
C ASP A 137 6.83 14.18 4.01
N GLU A 138 7.28 14.98 4.97
CA GLU A 138 7.85 16.32 4.70
C GLU A 138 9.07 16.23 3.75
N GLN A 139 9.94 15.21 3.92
CA GLN A 139 11.10 15.03 3.06
C GLN A 139 10.69 14.62 1.64
N ALA A 140 9.73 13.72 1.49
CA ALA A 140 9.23 13.30 0.18
C ALA A 140 8.54 14.46 -0.55
N MET A 141 7.86 15.35 0.17
CA MET A 141 7.28 16.55 -0.40
C MET A 141 8.37 17.53 -0.86
N GLU A 142 9.41 17.75 -0.06
CA GLU A 142 10.53 18.62 -0.43
C GLU A 142 11.28 18.08 -1.67
N ASP A 143 11.57 16.78 -1.70
CA ASP A 143 12.19 16.10 -2.84
C ASP A 143 11.34 16.22 -4.11
N LEU A 144 10.02 16.11 -3.99
CA LEU A 144 9.10 16.25 -5.10
C LEU A 144 9.06 17.69 -5.63
N MET A 145 9.05 18.68 -4.76
CA MET A 145 9.00 20.10 -5.15
C MET A 145 10.32 20.59 -5.76
N THR A 146 11.45 19.93 -5.42
CA THR A 146 12.77 20.21 -6.01
C THR A 146 13.05 19.34 -7.25
N TYR A 147 12.16 18.41 -7.58
CA TYR A 147 12.32 17.53 -8.73
C TYR A 147 12.34 18.34 -10.03
N THR A 148 13.46 18.30 -10.72
CA THR A 148 13.59 18.83 -12.09
C THR A 148 13.50 17.64 -13.05
N PRO A 149 12.44 17.56 -13.90
CA PRO A 149 12.35 16.48 -14.88
C PRO A 149 13.60 16.47 -15.75
N PRO A 150 14.16 15.30 -16.11
CA PRO A 150 15.20 15.26 -17.11
C PRO A 150 14.69 15.89 -18.41
N ASP A 151 15.53 16.71 -19.05
CA ASP A 151 15.20 17.37 -20.30
C ASP A 151 14.66 16.35 -21.32
N GLU A 152 13.46 16.60 -21.86
CA GLU A 152 12.83 15.77 -22.91
C GLU A 152 13.71 15.64 -24.16
N ASN A 153 14.77 16.48 -24.27
CA ASN A 153 15.81 16.44 -25.32
C ASN A 153 17.06 15.63 -24.95
N SER A 154 17.15 15.04 -23.75
CA SER A 154 18.19 14.05 -23.52
C SER A 154 17.80 12.80 -24.32
N GLU A 155 18.43 12.64 -25.49
CA GLU A 155 18.34 11.46 -26.34
C GLU A 155 18.21 10.21 -25.46
N GLU A 156 17.10 9.47 -25.63
CA GLU A 156 16.99 8.11 -25.14
C GLU A 156 18.28 7.38 -25.54
N LYS A 157 19.20 7.25 -24.59
CA LYS A 157 20.32 6.34 -24.79
C LYS A 157 19.68 4.98 -24.93
N GLU A 158 19.58 4.53 -26.20
CA GLU A 158 19.19 3.15 -26.49
C GLU A 158 19.79 2.23 -25.44
N PRO A 159 19.00 1.32 -24.85
CA PRO A 159 19.51 0.40 -23.86
C PRO A 159 20.70 -0.32 -24.51
N LYS A 160 21.89 -0.05 -24.00
CA LYS A 160 23.11 -0.73 -24.51
C LYS A 160 22.83 -2.20 -24.41
N GLU A 161 22.70 -2.87 -25.57
CA GLU A 161 22.61 -4.32 -25.64
C GLU A 161 23.72 -4.88 -24.75
N LYS A 162 23.30 -5.53 -23.67
CA LYS A 162 24.25 -6.22 -22.78
C LYS A 162 24.85 -7.34 -23.63
N LYS A 163 26.10 -7.15 -24.05
CA LYS A 163 26.83 -8.22 -24.73
C LYS A 163 26.73 -9.50 -23.90
N PRO A 164 26.35 -10.64 -24.51
CA PRO A 164 26.22 -11.89 -23.78
C PRO A 164 27.51 -12.18 -23.02
N LYS A 165 27.37 -12.54 -21.74
CA LYS A 165 28.54 -12.90 -20.92
C LYS A 165 29.08 -14.24 -21.40
N GLN A 166 30.32 -14.27 -21.84
CA GLN A 166 31.00 -15.55 -22.10
C GLN A 166 31.36 -16.20 -20.76
N ILE A 167 30.82 -17.38 -20.56
CA ILE A 167 31.11 -18.20 -19.38
C ILE A 167 31.98 -19.36 -19.85
N THR A 168 33.15 -19.54 -19.21
CA THR A 168 34.05 -20.65 -19.50
C THR A 168 33.78 -21.79 -18.50
N CYS A 169 33.52 -22.97 -19.02
CA CYS A 169 33.32 -24.16 -18.19
C CYS A 169 34.63 -24.56 -17.48
N PRO A 170 34.64 -24.68 -16.15
CA PRO A 170 35.84 -25.00 -15.37
C PRO A 170 36.33 -26.46 -15.58
N LEU A 171 35.50 -27.33 -16.15
CA LEU A 171 35.83 -28.73 -16.34
C LEU A 171 36.42 -29.05 -17.73
N CYS A 172 35.98 -28.37 -18.79
CA CYS A 172 36.41 -28.66 -20.17
C CYS A 172 36.99 -27.45 -20.90
N SER A 173 37.04 -26.26 -20.25
CA SER A 173 37.52 -25.01 -20.81
C SER A 173 36.76 -24.51 -22.05
N GLY A 174 35.62 -25.09 -22.37
CA GLY A 174 34.73 -24.65 -23.42
C GLY A 174 34.01 -23.35 -23.03
N SER A 175 33.91 -22.38 -23.95
CA SER A 175 33.18 -21.11 -23.73
C SER A 175 31.79 -21.21 -24.33
N PHE A 176 30.76 -20.70 -23.62
CA PHE A 176 29.41 -20.56 -24.11
C PHE A 176 28.85 -19.19 -23.70
N GLU A 177 27.91 -18.69 -24.49
CA GLU A 177 27.21 -17.44 -24.22
C GLU A 177 25.98 -17.70 -23.32
N ALA A 178 25.83 -16.89 -22.27
CA ALA A 178 24.69 -16.95 -21.32
C ALA A 178 23.97 -15.62 -21.25
#